data_050a39e57cfe8475153673f541d99419
#
_entry.id   050a39e57cfe8475153673f541d99419
#
_cell.length_a   1.000
_cell.length_b   1.000
_cell.length_c   1.000
_cell.angle_alpha   90.00
_cell.angle_beta   90.00
_cell.angle_gamma   90.00
#
_symmetry.space_group_name_H-M   'P 1'
#
loop_
_entity.id
_entity.type
_entity.pdbx_description
1 polymer ?
#
loop_
_entity_poly.entity_id
_entity_poly.type
_entity_poly.pdbx_seq_one_letter_code
_entity_poly.pdbx_strand_id
1 'polypeptide(L)'
;IIHSKKPVNSLADMEGLKMRVPGGMVAEVFQQFGVSTVSLPGSDIFPALEKGTIDAADYVGPAVNYELGFSQVTDYIMFGPPGVMSIYHPVDLMDLTVNLRAWNALNPELQQLVEDEVRIYSQKHYLTIQKRNIEAMEKFKEDGSKVTRLSQEDLEKFRKAAIPIWFNWAGKNEDARAILDIQLEYM
;
A
#
# COMPACT_ATOMS: atom_id res chain seq x y z
N ILE A 1 -0.85 -2.66 3.69
CA ILE A 1 -1.41 -3.98 4.07
C ILE A 1 -2.91 -3.99 3.92
N ILE A 2 -3.48 -5.19 3.66
CA ILE A 2 -4.91 -5.36 3.46
C ILE A 2 -5.58 -5.78 4.77
N HIS A 3 -6.64 -5.04 5.13
CA HIS A 3 -7.56 -5.39 6.21
C HIS A 3 -8.85 -5.92 5.61
N SER A 4 -9.43 -6.98 6.18
CA SER A 4 -10.62 -7.65 5.63
C SER A 4 -11.57 -8.10 6.74
N LYS A 5 -12.86 -8.09 6.43
CA LYS A 5 -13.92 -8.71 7.25
C LYS A 5 -13.97 -10.23 7.12
N LYS A 6 -13.40 -10.76 6.03
CA LYS A 6 -13.39 -12.17 5.71
C LYS A 6 -11.94 -12.68 5.67
N PRO A 7 -11.69 -13.94 6.03
CA PRO A 7 -10.35 -14.51 5.91
C PRO A 7 -9.94 -14.59 4.43
N VAL A 8 -8.71 -14.16 4.12
CA VAL A 8 -8.10 -14.29 2.81
C VAL A 8 -6.79 -15.06 2.98
N ASN A 9 -6.79 -16.34 2.67
CA ASN A 9 -5.66 -17.24 2.81
C ASN A 9 -5.04 -17.63 1.46
N SER A 10 -5.75 -17.33 0.36
CA SER A 10 -5.32 -17.59 -1.02
C SER A 10 -5.83 -16.52 -1.97
N LEU A 11 -5.29 -16.45 -3.18
CA LEU A 11 -5.82 -15.58 -4.23
C LEU A 11 -7.27 -15.94 -4.62
N ALA A 12 -7.65 -17.21 -4.48
CA ALA A 12 -9.02 -17.64 -4.76
C ALA A 12 -10.03 -17.03 -3.78
N ASP A 13 -9.64 -16.80 -2.53
CA ASP A 13 -10.51 -16.17 -1.52
C ASP A 13 -10.81 -14.70 -1.82
N MET A 14 -10.10 -14.11 -2.77
CA MET A 14 -10.32 -12.73 -3.20
C MET A 14 -11.49 -12.58 -4.17
N GLU A 15 -11.93 -13.64 -4.80
CA GLU A 15 -13.01 -13.60 -5.78
C GLU A 15 -14.31 -13.04 -5.16
N GLY A 16 -14.86 -12.02 -5.80
CA GLY A 16 -16.09 -11.35 -5.35
C GLY A 16 -15.92 -10.40 -4.16
N LEU A 17 -14.71 -10.25 -3.59
CA LEU A 17 -14.49 -9.22 -2.57
C LEU A 17 -14.67 -7.83 -3.15
N LYS A 18 -15.41 -7.00 -2.44
CA LYS A 18 -15.45 -5.56 -2.69
C LYS A 18 -14.32 -4.91 -1.89
N MET A 19 -13.27 -4.47 -2.57
CA MET A 19 -12.07 -3.99 -1.90
C MET A 19 -11.68 -2.58 -2.34
N ARG A 20 -11.38 -1.75 -1.36
CA ARG A 20 -10.73 -0.45 -1.62
C ARG A 20 -9.26 -0.66 -1.92
N VAL A 21 -8.84 -0.10 -3.05
CA VAL A 21 -7.43 0.00 -3.45
C VAL A 21 -7.14 1.41 -3.98
N PRO A 22 -5.87 1.81 -4.15
CA PRO A 22 -5.53 3.15 -4.66
C PRO A 22 -6.04 3.45 -6.08
N GLY A 23 -6.46 2.45 -6.84
CA GLY A 23 -6.81 2.60 -8.26
C GLY A 23 -5.63 2.30 -9.21
N GLY A 24 -5.76 2.68 -10.48
CA GLY A 24 -4.70 2.51 -11.49
C GLY A 24 -4.25 1.05 -11.66
N MET A 25 -2.96 0.84 -11.89
CA MET A 25 -2.35 -0.49 -12.07
C MET A 25 -2.72 -1.48 -10.95
N VAL A 26 -2.75 -1.00 -9.70
CA VAL A 26 -3.06 -1.85 -8.54
C VAL A 26 -4.47 -2.44 -8.67
N ALA A 27 -5.45 -1.61 -9.03
CA ALA A 27 -6.82 -2.07 -9.24
C ALA A 27 -6.89 -3.12 -10.37
N GLU A 28 -6.22 -2.87 -11.49
CA GLU A 28 -6.20 -3.79 -12.63
C GLU A 28 -5.63 -5.17 -12.25
N VAL A 29 -4.58 -5.21 -11.42
CA VAL A 29 -4.01 -6.49 -10.96
C VAL A 29 -4.98 -7.25 -10.07
N PHE A 30 -5.61 -6.60 -9.10
CA PHE A 30 -6.59 -7.27 -8.23
C PHE A 30 -7.84 -7.75 -8.98
N GLN A 31 -8.27 -7.02 -10.01
CA GLN A 31 -9.37 -7.43 -10.88
C GLN A 31 -9.10 -8.75 -11.62
N GLN A 32 -7.83 -9.10 -11.90
CA GLN A 32 -7.48 -10.40 -12.48
C GLN A 32 -7.85 -11.58 -11.56
N PHE A 33 -8.03 -11.32 -10.27
CA PHE A 33 -8.41 -12.32 -9.26
C PHE A 33 -9.88 -12.16 -8.81
N GLY A 34 -10.71 -11.52 -9.64
CA GLY A 34 -12.15 -11.39 -9.39
C GLY A 34 -12.53 -10.37 -8.31
N VAL A 35 -11.58 -9.52 -7.87
CA VAL A 35 -11.87 -8.46 -6.89
C VAL A 35 -12.66 -7.33 -7.54
N SER A 36 -13.75 -6.91 -6.90
CA SER A 36 -14.47 -5.68 -7.25
C SER A 36 -13.79 -4.50 -6.57
N THR A 37 -12.95 -3.77 -7.32
CA THR A 37 -12.14 -2.68 -6.77
C THR A 37 -12.88 -1.35 -6.76
N VAL A 38 -12.65 -0.54 -5.73
CA VAL A 38 -13.14 0.84 -5.60
C VAL A 38 -12.01 1.73 -5.08
N SER A 39 -11.91 2.95 -5.60
CA SER A 39 -10.99 3.96 -5.07
C SER A 39 -11.74 4.92 -4.17
N LEU A 40 -11.31 5.02 -2.91
CA LEU A 40 -11.88 5.91 -1.90
C LEU A 40 -10.74 6.69 -1.21
N PRO A 41 -10.98 7.97 -0.85
CA PRO A 41 -10.10 8.70 0.06
C PRO A 41 -9.94 7.98 1.40
N GLY A 42 -8.82 8.19 2.09
CA GLY A 42 -8.55 7.55 3.38
C GLY A 42 -9.64 7.79 4.43
N SER A 43 -10.20 9.00 4.48
CA SER A 43 -11.32 9.39 5.37
C SER A 43 -12.59 8.57 5.19
N ASP A 44 -12.79 8.01 4.01
CA ASP A 44 -14.04 7.33 3.65
C ASP A 44 -13.95 5.81 3.83
N ILE A 45 -12.75 5.28 4.11
CA ILE A 45 -12.51 3.83 4.22
C ILE A 45 -13.20 3.26 5.46
N PHE A 46 -12.98 3.85 6.64
CA PHE A 46 -13.61 3.38 7.88
C PHE A 46 -15.13 3.34 7.77
N PRO A 47 -15.84 4.43 7.36
CA PRO A 47 -17.29 4.39 7.17
C PRO A 47 -17.75 3.36 6.13
N ALA A 48 -16.98 3.13 5.07
CA ALA A 48 -17.30 2.15 4.04
C ALA A 48 -17.17 0.71 4.55
N LEU A 49 -16.14 0.42 5.34
CA LEU A 49 -15.97 -0.86 6.04
C LEU A 49 -17.09 -1.04 7.07
N GLU A 50 -17.35 -0.06 7.93
CA GLU A 50 -18.38 -0.13 8.98
C GLU A 50 -19.75 -0.47 8.40
N LYS A 51 -20.17 0.24 7.34
CA LYS A 51 -21.46 0.03 6.65
C LYS A 51 -21.49 -1.24 5.80
N GLY A 52 -20.35 -1.91 5.57
CA GLY A 52 -20.27 -3.09 4.71
C GLY A 52 -20.44 -2.79 3.22
N THR A 53 -20.20 -1.56 2.78
CA THR A 53 -20.17 -1.21 1.34
C THR A 53 -18.92 -1.75 0.67
N ILE A 54 -17.84 -1.99 1.45
CA ILE A 54 -16.66 -2.75 1.08
C ILE A 54 -16.38 -3.85 2.11
N ASP A 55 -15.79 -4.95 1.67
CA ASP A 55 -15.41 -6.11 2.49
C ASP A 55 -13.97 -5.99 3.01
N ALA A 56 -13.11 -5.30 2.27
CA ALA A 56 -11.70 -5.17 2.56
C ALA A 56 -11.14 -3.81 2.09
N ALA A 57 -10.00 -3.44 2.64
CA ALA A 57 -9.29 -2.24 2.21
C ALA A 57 -7.78 -2.43 2.31
N ASP A 58 -7.08 -2.05 1.25
CA ASP A 58 -5.69 -1.70 1.33
C ASP A 58 -5.54 -0.23 1.73
N TYR A 59 -4.59 0.02 2.63
CA TYR A 59 -4.21 1.38 2.97
C TYR A 59 -2.72 1.41 3.33
N VAL A 60 -2.30 2.18 4.33
CA VAL A 60 -0.91 2.35 4.72
C VAL A 60 -0.39 1.13 5.53
N GLY A 61 0.47 1.35 6.48
CA GLY A 61 1.01 0.33 7.38
C GLY A 61 0.19 0.17 8.67
N PRO A 62 0.55 -0.79 9.52
CA PRO A 62 -0.18 -1.12 10.73
C PRO A 62 -0.48 0.08 11.64
N ALA A 63 0.52 0.96 11.87
CA ALA A 63 0.36 2.09 12.77
C ALA A 63 -0.75 3.05 12.34
N VAL A 64 -0.74 3.47 11.07
CA VAL A 64 -1.74 4.40 10.53
C VAL A 64 -3.11 3.73 10.47
N ASN A 65 -3.18 2.48 10.03
CA ASN A 65 -4.45 1.75 9.91
C ASN A 65 -5.09 1.50 11.28
N TYR A 66 -4.28 1.27 12.33
CA TYR A 66 -4.77 1.15 13.70
C TYR A 66 -5.38 2.47 14.21
N GLU A 67 -4.69 3.59 13.99
CA GLU A 67 -5.16 4.93 14.37
C GLU A 67 -6.45 5.33 13.63
N LEU A 68 -6.65 4.82 12.41
CA LEU A 68 -7.89 4.99 11.66
C LEU A 68 -9.02 4.05 12.13
N GLY A 69 -8.78 3.22 13.15
CA GLY A 69 -9.80 2.37 13.76
C GLY A 69 -10.09 1.08 12.99
N PHE A 70 -9.21 0.62 12.11
CA PHE A 70 -9.48 -0.56 11.29
C PHE A 70 -9.69 -1.83 12.12
N SER A 71 -9.11 -1.94 13.33
CA SER A 71 -9.37 -3.05 14.26
C SER A 71 -10.83 -3.16 14.70
N GLN A 72 -11.60 -2.06 14.63
CA GLN A 72 -13.01 -2.02 15.05
C GLN A 72 -13.97 -2.50 13.95
N VAL A 73 -13.53 -2.54 12.70
CA VAL A 73 -14.38 -2.79 11.53
C VAL A 73 -13.89 -3.91 10.63
N THR A 74 -12.76 -4.55 10.97
CA THR A 74 -12.20 -5.71 10.26
C THR A 74 -11.63 -6.72 11.23
N ASP A 75 -11.76 -8.02 10.91
CA ASP A 75 -11.29 -9.13 11.76
C ASP A 75 -9.95 -9.72 11.31
N TYR A 76 -9.52 -9.41 10.06
CA TYR A 76 -8.36 -10.06 9.44
C TYR A 76 -7.40 -9.05 8.86
N ILE A 77 -6.11 -9.37 9.00
CA ILE A 77 -5.00 -8.65 8.36
C ILE A 77 -4.27 -9.63 7.45
N MET A 78 -4.26 -9.35 6.15
CA MET A 78 -3.60 -10.19 5.18
C MET A 78 -2.17 -9.71 4.92
N PHE A 79 -1.24 -10.65 5.04
CA PHE A 79 0.16 -10.49 4.65
C PHE A 79 0.51 -11.41 3.47
N GLY A 80 1.64 -11.15 2.83
CA GLY A 80 2.28 -12.11 1.95
C GLY A 80 2.87 -13.31 2.69
N PRO A 81 3.61 -14.18 1.99
CA PRO A 81 4.37 -15.28 2.60
C PRO A 81 5.29 -14.80 3.73
N PRO A 82 5.83 -15.70 4.58
CA PRO A 82 6.78 -15.32 5.61
C PRO A 82 7.91 -14.43 5.08
N GLY A 83 8.16 -13.30 5.74
CA GLY A 83 9.13 -12.29 5.30
C GLY A 83 8.59 -11.26 4.30
N VAL A 84 7.39 -11.43 3.77
CA VAL A 84 6.75 -10.50 2.84
C VAL A 84 5.55 -9.84 3.50
N MET A 85 5.62 -8.54 3.74
CA MET A 85 4.51 -7.81 4.36
C MET A 85 3.35 -7.54 3.39
N SER A 86 3.66 -7.16 2.16
CA SER A 86 2.66 -6.91 1.12
C SER A 86 3.04 -7.61 -0.17
N ILE A 87 2.04 -8.13 -0.90
CA ILE A 87 2.27 -8.83 -2.18
C ILE A 87 2.42 -7.88 -3.36
N TYR A 88 2.01 -6.64 -3.24
CA TYR A 88 1.96 -5.67 -4.35
C TYR A 88 2.53 -4.30 -3.99
N HIS A 89 2.57 -3.92 -2.72
CA HIS A 89 2.99 -2.59 -2.26
C HIS A 89 3.86 -2.71 -0.99
N PRO A 90 5.08 -3.30 -1.11
CA PRO A 90 5.94 -3.54 0.03
C PRO A 90 6.57 -2.26 0.60
N VAL A 91 6.65 -1.22 -0.22
CA VAL A 91 7.23 0.10 0.11
C VAL A 91 6.32 1.19 -0.40
N ASP A 92 6.16 2.24 0.38
CA ASP A 92 5.50 3.48 -0.01
C ASP A 92 6.51 4.62 0.00
N LEU A 93 6.49 5.45 -1.02
CA LEU A 93 7.33 6.64 -1.13
C LEU A 93 6.52 7.86 -0.73
N MET A 94 7.08 8.66 0.17
CA MET A 94 6.50 9.95 0.52
C MET A 94 7.36 11.06 -0.05
N ASP A 95 6.75 11.92 -0.86
CA ASP A 95 7.42 13.01 -1.52
C ASP A 95 7.09 14.35 -0.87
N LEU A 96 8.09 15.22 -0.77
CA LEU A 96 7.87 16.63 -0.53
C LEU A 96 7.81 17.36 -1.88
N THR A 97 6.62 17.69 -2.34
CA THR A 97 6.43 18.46 -3.58
C THR A 97 6.32 19.95 -3.26
N VAL A 98 7.19 20.74 -3.88
CA VAL A 98 7.22 22.19 -3.70
C VAL A 98 6.82 22.89 -5.00
N ASN A 99 5.98 23.91 -4.90
CA ASN A 99 5.68 24.76 -6.05
C ASN A 99 6.96 25.39 -6.58
N LEU A 100 7.25 25.24 -7.88
CA LEU A 100 8.52 25.66 -8.48
C LEU A 100 8.77 27.16 -8.34
N ARG A 101 7.74 28.01 -8.39
CA ARG A 101 7.89 29.46 -8.19
C ARG A 101 8.28 29.76 -6.73
N ALA A 102 7.68 29.06 -5.76
CA ALA A 102 8.04 29.22 -4.35
C ALA A 102 9.46 28.71 -4.08
N TRP A 103 9.84 27.58 -4.68
CA TRP A 103 11.20 27.05 -4.60
C TRP A 103 12.24 28.01 -5.13
N ASN A 104 12.01 28.58 -6.32
CA ASN A 104 12.91 29.52 -6.98
C ASN A 104 12.98 30.90 -6.28
N ALA A 105 12.05 31.21 -5.40
CA ALA A 105 12.08 32.41 -4.56
C ALA A 105 12.99 32.26 -3.32
N LEU A 106 13.36 31.04 -2.96
CA LEU A 106 14.34 30.78 -1.91
C LEU A 106 15.76 31.05 -2.43
N ASN A 107 16.62 31.56 -1.56
CA ASN A 107 18.04 31.61 -1.87
C ASN A 107 18.66 30.21 -1.79
N PRO A 108 19.86 29.98 -2.39
CA PRO A 108 20.49 28.65 -2.41
C PRO A 108 20.72 28.03 -1.03
N GLU A 109 21.02 28.84 -0.01
CA GLU A 109 21.24 28.35 1.35
C GLU A 109 19.95 27.77 1.95
N LEU A 110 18.80 28.41 1.72
CA LEU A 110 17.50 27.91 2.19
C LEU A 110 17.06 26.69 1.40
N GLN A 111 17.34 26.63 0.09
CA GLN A 111 17.08 25.43 -0.71
C GLN A 111 17.85 24.23 -0.18
N GLN A 112 19.17 24.41 0.07
CA GLN A 112 20.01 23.36 0.65
C GLN A 112 19.52 22.93 2.04
N LEU A 113 19.13 23.89 2.89
CA LEU A 113 18.58 23.61 4.22
C LEU A 113 17.32 22.72 4.14
N VAL A 114 16.39 23.05 3.24
CA VAL A 114 15.18 22.24 3.04
C VAL A 114 15.54 20.82 2.57
N GLU A 115 16.45 20.66 1.62
CA GLU A 115 16.90 19.35 1.16
C GLU A 115 17.53 18.52 2.28
N ASP A 116 18.37 19.12 3.11
CA ASP A 116 19.05 18.44 4.22
C ASP A 116 18.03 18.04 5.30
N GLU A 117 17.09 18.91 5.64
CA GLU A 117 16.04 18.60 6.61
C GLU A 117 15.10 17.49 6.11
N VAL A 118 14.78 17.45 4.82
CA VAL A 118 14.00 16.35 4.23
C VAL A 118 14.73 15.02 4.35
N ARG A 119 16.04 14.97 4.11
CA ARG A 119 16.86 13.76 4.30
C ARG A 119 16.87 13.29 5.75
N ILE A 120 17.08 14.23 6.69
CA ILE A 120 17.05 13.92 8.13
C ILE A 120 15.67 13.44 8.57
N TYR A 121 14.60 14.12 8.11
CA TYR A 121 13.23 13.73 8.38
C TYR A 121 12.94 12.31 7.84
N SER A 122 13.34 12.01 6.60
CA SER A 122 13.12 10.71 5.98
C SER A 122 13.68 9.56 6.83
N GLN A 123 14.91 9.70 7.32
CA GLN A 123 15.55 8.69 8.18
C GLN A 123 14.83 8.55 9.53
N LYS A 124 14.53 9.66 10.19
CA LYS A 124 13.81 9.68 11.48
C LYS A 124 12.40 9.09 11.33
N HIS A 125 11.70 9.47 10.27
CA HIS A 125 10.36 8.98 9.99
C HIS A 125 10.37 7.47 9.77
N TYR A 126 11.27 6.96 8.95
CA TYR A 126 11.40 5.52 8.69
C TYR A 126 11.57 4.72 10.00
N LEU A 127 12.53 5.11 10.84
CA LEU A 127 12.76 4.44 12.12
C LEU A 127 11.56 4.51 13.06
N THR A 128 10.92 5.68 13.12
CA THR A 128 9.76 5.90 13.98
C THR A 128 8.57 5.06 13.53
N ILE A 129 8.28 5.02 12.22
CA ILE A 129 7.13 4.28 11.71
C ILE A 129 7.33 2.76 11.82
N GLN A 130 8.56 2.26 11.68
CA GLN A 130 8.86 0.84 11.90
C GLN A 130 8.55 0.43 13.34
N LYS A 131 8.99 1.21 14.32
CA LYS A 131 8.67 0.96 15.73
C LYS A 131 7.15 0.98 15.97
N ARG A 132 6.47 2.01 15.50
CA ARG A 132 5.00 2.17 15.66
C ARG A 132 4.22 1.05 14.96
N ASN A 133 4.71 0.55 13.82
CA ASN A 133 4.09 -0.58 13.13
C ASN A 133 4.14 -1.86 13.98
N ILE A 134 5.26 -2.12 14.66
CA ILE A 134 5.39 -3.27 15.58
C ILE A 134 4.40 -3.13 16.74
N GLU A 135 4.38 -1.98 17.41
CA GLU A 135 3.46 -1.68 18.52
C GLU A 135 1.99 -1.79 18.10
N ALA A 136 1.65 -1.31 16.90
CA ALA A 136 0.29 -1.41 16.38
C ALA A 136 -0.12 -2.85 16.08
N MET A 137 0.79 -3.70 15.61
CA MET A 137 0.48 -5.12 15.39
C MET A 137 0.17 -5.86 16.68
N GLU A 138 0.82 -5.52 17.80
CA GLU A 138 0.47 -6.09 19.10
C GLU A 138 -0.95 -5.64 19.52
N LYS A 139 -1.29 -4.35 19.35
CA LYS A 139 -2.63 -3.84 19.62
C LYS A 139 -3.71 -4.50 18.76
N PHE A 140 -3.45 -4.69 17.45
CA PHE A 140 -4.38 -5.45 16.60
C PHE A 140 -4.63 -6.87 17.12
N LYS A 141 -3.60 -7.55 17.62
CA LYS A 141 -3.76 -8.88 18.22
C LYS A 141 -4.56 -8.83 19.54
N GLU A 142 -4.29 -7.84 20.39
CA GLU A 142 -5.03 -7.61 21.63
C GLU A 142 -6.52 -7.34 21.36
N ASP A 143 -6.84 -6.61 20.28
CA ASP A 143 -8.20 -6.36 19.81
C ASP A 143 -8.84 -7.58 19.12
N GLY A 144 -8.11 -8.68 18.95
CA GLY A 144 -8.62 -9.94 18.40
C GLY A 144 -8.45 -10.09 16.89
N SER A 145 -7.75 -9.19 16.22
CA SER A 145 -7.46 -9.31 14.79
C SER A 145 -6.62 -10.54 14.47
N LYS A 146 -6.99 -11.26 13.42
CA LYS A 146 -6.33 -12.50 12.98
C LYS A 146 -5.47 -12.23 11.75
N VAL A 147 -4.25 -12.77 11.76
CA VAL A 147 -3.35 -12.67 10.61
C VAL A 147 -3.61 -13.83 9.65
N THR A 148 -3.85 -13.50 8.38
CA THR A 148 -3.86 -14.43 7.26
C THR A 148 -2.64 -14.22 6.37
N ARG A 149 -2.22 -15.26 5.66
CA ARG A 149 -1.04 -15.18 4.77
C ARG A 149 -1.30 -15.92 3.47
N LEU A 150 -0.89 -15.30 2.38
CA LEU A 150 -0.82 -15.95 1.09
C LEU A 150 0.40 -16.88 1.01
N SER A 151 0.30 -17.89 0.17
CA SER A 151 1.40 -18.79 -0.12
C SER A 151 2.45 -18.16 -1.04
N GLN A 152 3.63 -18.79 -1.11
CA GLN A 152 4.66 -18.40 -2.09
C GLN A 152 4.16 -18.59 -3.53
N GLU A 153 3.37 -19.63 -3.77
CA GLU A 153 2.75 -19.89 -5.07
C GLU A 153 1.76 -18.76 -5.46
N ASP A 154 0.95 -18.28 -4.51
CA ASP A 154 0.05 -17.14 -4.75
C ASP A 154 0.83 -15.86 -5.05
N LEU A 155 1.93 -15.60 -4.34
CA LEU A 155 2.80 -14.47 -4.64
C LEU A 155 3.34 -14.52 -6.08
N GLU A 156 3.78 -15.68 -6.53
CA GLU A 156 4.27 -15.86 -7.90
C GLU A 156 3.17 -15.70 -8.95
N LYS A 157 1.96 -16.21 -8.67
CA LYS A 157 0.79 -16.00 -9.53
C LYS A 157 0.43 -14.53 -9.63
N PHE A 158 0.45 -13.82 -8.48
CA PHE A 158 0.18 -12.40 -8.44
C PHE A 158 1.20 -11.59 -9.25
N ARG A 159 2.49 -11.87 -9.09
CA ARG A 159 3.57 -11.25 -9.88
C ARG A 159 3.41 -11.48 -11.38
N LYS A 160 3.12 -12.73 -11.78
CA LYS A 160 2.91 -13.08 -13.19
C LYS A 160 1.73 -12.32 -13.81
N ALA A 161 0.66 -12.09 -13.03
CA ALA A 161 -0.49 -11.30 -13.49
C ALA A 161 -0.16 -9.78 -13.55
N ALA A 162 0.70 -9.28 -12.67
CA ALA A 162 1.08 -7.87 -12.61
C ALA A 162 1.98 -7.42 -13.77
N ILE A 163 2.93 -8.26 -14.19
CA ILE A 163 3.95 -7.91 -15.19
C ILE A 163 3.35 -7.38 -16.52
N PRO A 164 2.38 -8.04 -17.17
CA PRO A 164 1.79 -7.52 -18.40
C PRO A 164 1.11 -6.16 -18.20
N ILE A 165 0.52 -5.94 -17.03
CA ILE A 165 -0.14 -4.67 -16.68
C ILE A 165 0.89 -3.55 -16.56
N TRP A 166 2.05 -3.82 -15.91
CA TRP A 166 3.15 -2.85 -15.83
C TRP A 166 3.64 -2.42 -17.21
N PHE A 167 3.88 -3.38 -18.11
CA PHE A 167 4.30 -3.09 -19.48
C PHE A 167 3.25 -2.31 -20.26
N ASN A 168 1.96 -2.62 -20.10
CA ASN A 168 0.88 -1.88 -20.73
C ASN A 168 0.83 -0.41 -20.25
N TRP A 169 1.01 -0.18 -18.95
CA TRP A 169 1.04 1.18 -18.39
C TRP A 169 2.29 1.94 -18.83
N ALA A 170 3.45 1.32 -18.77
CA ALA A 170 4.72 1.90 -19.19
C ALA A 170 4.74 2.22 -20.70
N GLY A 171 4.04 1.44 -21.53
CA GLY A 171 3.93 1.69 -22.97
C GLY A 171 3.16 2.96 -23.36
N LYS A 172 2.48 3.62 -22.42
CA LYS A 172 1.70 4.83 -22.67
C LYS A 172 2.53 6.11 -22.64
N ASN A 173 3.74 6.07 -22.09
CA ASN A 173 4.58 7.24 -21.83
C ASN A 173 6.06 6.83 -21.80
N GLU A 174 6.92 7.60 -22.45
CA GLU A 174 8.36 7.31 -22.55
C GLU A 174 9.05 7.36 -21.17
N ASP A 175 8.68 8.32 -20.29
CA ASP A 175 9.25 8.42 -18.95
C ASP A 175 8.84 7.23 -18.07
N ALA A 176 7.58 6.80 -18.17
CA ALA A 176 7.11 5.61 -17.47
C ALA A 176 7.83 4.34 -17.96
N ARG A 177 8.15 4.27 -19.26
CA ARG A 177 8.94 3.17 -19.81
C ARG A 177 10.36 3.17 -19.29
N ALA A 178 11.01 4.33 -19.27
CA ALA A 178 12.37 4.46 -18.74
C ALA A 178 12.45 4.07 -17.26
N ILE A 179 11.46 4.45 -16.45
CA ILE A 179 11.38 4.05 -15.04
C ILE A 179 11.22 2.52 -14.90
N LEU A 180 10.34 1.91 -15.71
CA LEU A 180 10.15 0.46 -15.69
C LEU A 180 11.43 -0.26 -16.08
N ASP A 181 12.13 0.19 -17.12
CA ASP A 181 13.37 -0.43 -17.58
C ASP A 181 14.46 -0.41 -16.49
N ILE A 182 14.58 0.70 -15.73
CA ILE A 182 15.47 0.77 -14.56
C ILE A 182 15.04 -0.25 -13.49
N GLN A 183 13.75 -0.36 -13.20
CA GLN A 183 13.27 -1.31 -12.18
C GLN A 183 13.52 -2.77 -12.56
N LEU A 184 13.41 -3.11 -13.85
CA LEU A 184 13.67 -4.46 -14.35
C LEU A 184 15.11 -4.90 -14.19
N GLU A 185 16.07 -3.96 -14.15
CA GLU A 185 17.50 -4.28 -13.88
C GLU A 185 17.74 -4.81 -12.45
N TYR A 186 16.81 -4.55 -11.51
CA TYR A 186 16.89 -4.97 -10.11
C TYR A 186 16.00 -6.20 -9.78
N MET A 187 15.28 -6.73 -10.74
CA MET A 187 14.37 -7.88 -10.56
C MET A 187 15.05 -9.19 -10.95
#